data_78dd1b40682a4a09070ed2fef0fe71fa
#
_entry.id   78dd1b40682a4a09070ed2fef0fe71fa
#
_cell.length_a   1.000
_cell.length_b   1.000
_cell.length_c   1.000
_cell.angle_alpha   90.00
_cell.angle_beta   90.00
_cell.angle_gamma   90.00
#
_symmetry.space_group_name_H-M   'P 1'
#
loop_
_entity.id
_entity.type
_entity.pdbx_description
1 polymer ?
#
loop_
_entity_poly.entity_id
_entity_poly.type
_entity_poly.pdbx_seq_one_letter_code
_entity_poly.pdbx_strand_id
1 'polypeptide(L)'
;LAEQLADTGEHPGEALTPYQRDILADFVPQRRVSIRGPHSLGKTCIAAILVLWFSLTREDAGEDWKVPTTASSWRQLKEYLWPEVHKWSRRLRWGTLNLEGFNERTQLHKLSLTLDYGQAFALASDQPALLEGAHAGQILYIFDEAKLIGGDTFDAAEGALSSGSAYALMLSTPGEPSGRFYEVQ
;
A
#
# COMPACT_ATOMS: atom_id res chain seq x y z
N LEU A 1 -12.21 -8.80 -0.52
CA LEU A 1 -11.12 -8.69 -1.51
C LEU A 1 -9.95 -9.63 -1.16
N ALA A 2 -9.50 -9.63 0.10
CA ALA A 2 -8.42 -10.52 0.55
C ALA A 2 -8.75 -12.01 0.32
N GLU A 3 -9.97 -12.43 0.61
CA GLU A 3 -10.43 -13.80 0.36
C GLU A 3 -10.51 -14.11 -1.15
N GLN A 4 -10.91 -13.15 -1.97
CA GLN A 4 -10.97 -13.30 -3.42
C GLN A 4 -9.60 -13.35 -4.08
N LEU A 5 -8.61 -12.68 -3.49
CA LEU A 5 -7.21 -12.74 -3.91
C LEU A 5 -6.51 -14.03 -3.43
N ALA A 6 -6.97 -14.59 -2.30
CA ALA A 6 -6.33 -15.71 -1.64
C ALA A 6 -6.59 -17.06 -2.30
N ASP A 7 -7.67 -17.21 -3.07
CA ASP A 7 -8.08 -18.48 -3.67
C ASP A 7 -8.08 -18.37 -5.19
N THR A 8 -6.92 -18.28 -5.79
CA THR A 8 -6.81 -18.27 -7.26
C THR A 8 -6.97 -19.62 -7.89
N GLY A 9 -7.01 -20.73 -7.11
CA GLY A 9 -7.24 -22.10 -7.61
C GLY A 9 -6.34 -22.55 -8.78
N GLU A 10 -5.86 -21.61 -9.56
CA GLU A 10 -5.04 -21.82 -10.76
C GLU A 10 -3.54 -21.90 -10.46
N HIS A 11 -3.09 -21.41 -9.30
CA HIS A 11 -1.68 -21.42 -8.90
C HIS A 11 -1.52 -21.93 -7.46
N PRO A 12 -1.46 -23.26 -7.25
CA PRO A 12 -1.17 -23.83 -5.92
C PRO A 12 0.20 -23.31 -5.43
N GLY A 13 0.25 -22.67 -4.29
CA GLY A 13 1.45 -22.07 -3.70
C GLY A 13 1.50 -20.54 -3.71
N GLU A 14 0.53 -19.88 -4.29
CA GLU A 14 0.42 -18.40 -4.30
C GLU A 14 -0.72 -17.87 -3.41
N ALA A 15 -1.37 -18.75 -2.66
CA ALA A 15 -2.34 -18.35 -1.65
C ALA A 15 -1.65 -17.53 -0.54
N LEU A 16 -2.36 -16.53 -0.03
CA LEU A 16 -1.89 -15.77 1.14
C LEU A 16 -1.64 -16.72 2.30
N THR A 17 -0.50 -16.56 2.95
CA THR A 17 -0.18 -17.29 4.17
C THR A 17 -1.12 -16.89 5.32
N PRO A 18 -1.29 -17.73 6.36
CA PRO A 18 -2.16 -17.39 7.49
C PRO A 18 -1.83 -16.01 8.09
N TYR A 19 -0.56 -15.73 8.37
CA TYR A 19 -0.17 -14.44 8.95
C TYR A 19 -0.45 -13.23 8.02
N GLN A 20 -0.38 -13.40 6.69
CA GLN A 20 -0.75 -12.33 5.75
C GLN A 20 -2.26 -12.05 5.80
N ARG A 21 -3.07 -13.09 5.95
CA ARG A 21 -4.53 -12.93 6.13
C ARG A 21 -4.85 -12.23 7.45
N ASP A 22 -4.18 -12.60 8.53
CA ASP A 22 -4.36 -11.98 9.84
C ASP A 22 -4.01 -10.48 9.78
N ILE A 23 -2.88 -10.11 9.19
CA ILE A 23 -2.47 -8.71 8.99
C ILE A 23 -3.51 -7.94 8.18
N LEU A 24 -4.00 -8.50 7.08
CA LEU A 24 -5.00 -7.83 6.24
C LEU A 24 -6.34 -7.68 6.95
N ALA A 25 -6.73 -8.65 7.78
CA ALA A 25 -7.94 -8.58 8.61
C ALA A 25 -7.81 -7.50 9.69
N ASP A 26 -6.67 -7.44 10.36
CA ASP A 26 -6.39 -6.46 11.42
C ASP A 26 -6.21 -5.04 10.88
N PHE A 27 -5.75 -4.89 9.64
CA PHE A 27 -5.48 -3.57 9.06
C PHE A 27 -6.72 -2.68 8.99
N VAL A 28 -7.87 -3.24 8.66
CA VAL A 28 -9.12 -2.47 8.49
C VAL A 28 -9.56 -1.81 9.79
N PRO A 29 -9.70 -2.52 10.93
CA PRO A 29 -10.08 -1.91 12.21
C PRO A 29 -8.97 -1.05 12.82
N GLN A 30 -7.70 -1.45 12.67
CA GLN A 30 -6.57 -0.74 13.28
C GLN A 30 -6.20 0.53 12.51
N ARG A 31 -6.42 0.56 11.20
CA ARG A 31 -6.05 1.65 10.28
C ARG A 31 -4.54 1.95 10.20
N ARG A 32 -3.77 1.68 11.24
CA ARG A 32 -2.33 1.94 11.31
C ARG A 32 -1.64 0.67 11.76
N VAL A 33 -0.85 0.10 10.88
CA VAL A 33 -0.16 -1.16 11.14
C VAL A 33 1.32 -1.03 10.76
N SER A 34 2.17 -1.48 11.67
CA SER A 34 3.62 -1.56 11.47
C SER A 34 4.05 -3.03 11.49
N ILE A 35 4.70 -3.47 10.41
CA ILE A 35 5.12 -4.85 10.22
C ILE A 35 6.63 -4.94 10.17
N ARG A 36 7.20 -5.62 11.16
CA ARG A 36 8.62 -5.95 11.24
C ARG A 36 8.82 -7.44 11.01
N GLY A 37 9.47 -7.80 9.94
CA GLY A 37 9.73 -9.21 9.62
C GLY A 37 10.89 -9.40 8.65
N PRO A 38 11.53 -10.59 8.63
CA PRO A 38 12.65 -10.87 7.74
C PRO A 38 12.30 -10.70 6.25
N HIS A 39 13.31 -10.77 5.40
CA HIS A 39 13.10 -10.78 3.95
C HIS A 39 12.26 -11.98 3.52
N SER A 40 11.65 -11.90 2.36
CA SER A 40 10.90 -12.98 1.71
C SER A 40 9.61 -13.44 2.43
N LEU A 41 9.11 -12.70 3.42
CA LEU A 41 7.80 -12.94 4.04
C LEU A 41 6.62 -12.37 3.23
N GLY A 42 6.86 -11.76 2.08
CA GLY A 42 5.80 -11.18 1.26
C GLY A 42 5.21 -9.88 1.81
N LYS A 43 5.99 -9.08 2.55
CA LYS A 43 5.57 -7.77 3.04
C LYS A 43 5.11 -6.86 1.90
N THR A 44 5.87 -6.81 0.81
CA THR A 44 5.53 -6.03 -0.39
C THR A 44 4.24 -6.51 -1.07
N CYS A 45 3.95 -7.82 -0.99
CA CYS A 45 2.68 -8.38 -1.42
C CYS A 45 1.50 -7.80 -0.61
N ILE A 46 1.63 -7.73 0.72
CA ILE A 46 0.61 -7.10 1.59
C ILE A 46 0.40 -5.64 1.20
N ALA A 47 1.48 -4.88 0.98
CA ALA A 47 1.39 -3.49 0.53
C ALA A 47 0.63 -3.37 -0.80
N ALA A 48 0.97 -4.19 -1.79
CA ALA A 48 0.32 -4.19 -3.10
C ALA A 48 -1.19 -4.52 -3.00
N ILE A 49 -1.55 -5.50 -2.18
CA ILE A 49 -2.95 -5.86 -1.93
C ILE A 49 -3.71 -4.71 -1.26
N LEU A 50 -3.10 -4.02 -0.31
CA LEU A 50 -3.72 -2.88 0.36
C LEU A 50 -3.87 -1.67 -0.56
N VAL A 51 -2.91 -1.42 -1.46
CA VAL A 51 -3.06 -0.41 -2.52
C VAL A 51 -4.31 -0.72 -3.36
N LEU A 52 -4.44 -1.94 -3.87
CA LEU A 52 -5.58 -2.35 -4.70
C LEU A 52 -6.90 -2.34 -3.92
N TRP A 53 -6.90 -2.86 -2.69
CA TRP A 53 -8.08 -2.86 -1.85
C TRP A 53 -8.59 -1.45 -1.57
N PHE A 54 -7.71 -0.56 -1.17
CA PHE A 54 -8.08 0.82 -0.83
C PHE A 54 -8.61 1.55 -2.06
N SER A 55 -7.87 1.47 -3.18
CA SER A 55 -8.26 2.11 -4.44
C SER A 55 -9.64 1.64 -4.91
N LEU A 56 -9.86 0.33 -4.98
CA LEU A 56 -11.12 -0.23 -5.50
C LEU A 56 -12.32 0.05 -4.58
N THR A 57 -12.14 -0.05 -3.26
CA THR A 57 -13.26 0.17 -2.33
C THR A 57 -13.64 1.64 -2.22
N ARG A 58 -12.71 2.57 -2.35
CA ARG A 58 -12.99 4.01 -2.32
C ARG A 58 -13.51 4.50 -3.66
N GLU A 59 -13.01 3.95 -4.75
CA GLU A 59 -13.52 4.21 -6.10
C GLU A 59 -14.99 3.80 -6.24
N ASP A 60 -15.33 2.58 -5.80
CA ASP A 60 -16.70 2.05 -5.82
C ASP A 60 -17.67 2.90 -4.96
N ALA A 61 -17.16 3.46 -3.85
CA ALA A 61 -17.91 4.36 -2.98
C ALA A 61 -18.03 5.80 -3.54
N GLY A 62 -17.33 6.15 -4.61
CA GLY A 62 -17.28 7.51 -5.16
C GLY A 62 -16.59 8.52 -4.24
N GLU A 63 -15.69 8.05 -3.38
CA GLU A 63 -14.95 8.88 -2.43
C GLU A 63 -13.67 9.44 -3.05
N ASP A 64 -13.32 10.70 -2.74
CA ASP A 64 -11.99 11.25 -3.04
C ASP A 64 -10.92 10.50 -2.23
N TRP A 65 -9.95 9.88 -2.92
CA TRP A 65 -8.94 9.05 -2.27
C TRP A 65 -7.54 9.22 -2.85
N LYS A 66 -6.54 9.00 -1.99
CA LYS A 66 -5.13 8.92 -2.41
C LYS A 66 -4.39 7.80 -1.69
N VAL A 67 -3.44 7.18 -2.40
CA VAL A 67 -2.48 6.21 -1.84
C VAL A 67 -1.06 6.60 -2.24
N PRO A 68 -0.42 7.53 -1.51
CA PRO A 68 1.00 7.79 -1.66
C PRO A 68 1.80 6.58 -1.17
N THR A 69 2.66 6.05 -2.03
CA THR A 69 3.59 4.97 -1.70
C THR A 69 5.01 5.52 -1.68
N THR A 70 5.73 5.35 -0.59
CA THR A 70 7.11 5.80 -0.45
C THR A 70 8.02 4.69 0.06
N ALA A 71 9.29 4.77 -0.25
CA ALA A 71 10.31 3.85 0.19
C ALA A 71 11.64 4.58 0.32
N SER A 72 12.63 3.94 0.93
CA SER A 72 13.98 4.49 1.08
C SER A 72 14.67 4.82 -0.25
N SER A 73 14.19 4.31 -1.37
CA SER A 73 14.73 4.60 -2.70
C SER A 73 13.70 4.40 -3.81
N TRP A 74 13.87 5.13 -4.91
CA TRP A 74 13.10 4.94 -6.15
C TRP A 74 13.19 3.52 -6.70
N ARG A 75 14.36 2.85 -6.53
CA ARG A 75 14.55 1.47 -6.95
C ARG A 75 13.57 0.55 -6.22
N GLN A 76 13.37 0.75 -4.93
CA GLN A 76 12.45 -0.06 -4.13
C GLN A 76 11.01 0.03 -4.67
N LEU A 77 10.55 1.23 -4.98
CA LEU A 77 9.23 1.44 -5.56
C LEU A 77 9.13 0.83 -6.98
N LYS A 78 10.12 1.11 -7.82
CA LYS A 78 10.10 0.76 -9.24
C LYS A 78 10.31 -0.72 -9.52
N GLU A 79 11.18 -1.39 -8.77
CA GLU A 79 11.60 -2.77 -9.05
C GLU A 79 10.87 -3.79 -8.14
N TYR A 80 10.25 -3.36 -7.03
CA TYR A 80 9.60 -4.27 -6.08
C TYR A 80 8.13 -3.95 -5.84
N LEU A 81 7.78 -2.78 -5.28
CA LEU A 81 6.40 -2.51 -4.89
C LEU A 81 5.45 -2.42 -6.08
N TRP A 82 5.74 -1.57 -7.05
CA TRP A 82 4.84 -1.37 -8.19
C TRP A 82 4.71 -2.58 -9.11
N PRO A 83 5.77 -3.37 -9.39
CA PRO A 83 5.62 -4.65 -10.06
C PRO A 83 4.70 -5.64 -9.33
N GLU A 84 4.71 -5.66 -7.99
CA GLU A 84 3.76 -6.45 -7.21
C GLU A 84 2.32 -5.91 -7.35
N VAL A 85 2.10 -4.60 -7.37
CA VAL A 85 0.77 -4.01 -7.64
C VAL A 85 0.26 -4.46 -9.01
N HIS A 86 1.09 -4.37 -10.06
CA HIS A 86 0.74 -4.86 -11.41
C HIS A 86 0.45 -6.36 -11.45
N LYS A 87 1.26 -7.16 -10.76
CA LYS A 87 1.08 -8.61 -10.67
C LYS A 87 -0.26 -8.95 -10.02
N TRP A 88 -0.56 -8.37 -8.87
CA TRP A 88 -1.80 -8.65 -8.15
C TRP A 88 -3.03 -8.08 -8.85
N SER A 89 -2.94 -6.94 -9.53
CA SER A 89 -4.05 -6.41 -10.33
C SER A 89 -4.45 -7.38 -11.45
N ARG A 90 -3.49 -8.03 -12.12
CA ARG A 90 -3.76 -9.04 -13.14
C ARG A 90 -4.36 -10.35 -12.59
N ARG A 91 -4.21 -10.61 -11.29
CA ARG A 91 -4.74 -11.81 -10.60
C ARG A 91 -6.09 -11.60 -9.95
N LEU A 92 -6.56 -10.36 -9.90
CA LEU A 92 -7.91 -10.08 -9.40
C LEU A 92 -8.95 -10.79 -10.26
N ARG A 93 -9.93 -11.41 -9.61
CA ARG A 93 -11.09 -12.00 -10.27
C ARG A 93 -12.09 -10.90 -10.61
N TRP A 94 -11.78 -10.11 -11.60
CA TRP A 94 -12.56 -8.94 -12.01
C TRP A 94 -14.04 -9.25 -12.25
N GLY A 95 -14.32 -10.38 -12.90
CA GLY A 95 -15.71 -10.83 -13.11
C GLY A 95 -16.49 -11.09 -11.81
N THR A 96 -15.81 -11.59 -10.75
CA THR A 96 -16.45 -11.80 -9.44
C THR A 96 -16.71 -10.45 -8.72
N LEU A 97 -15.92 -9.45 -9.02
CA LEU A 97 -16.13 -8.09 -8.50
C LEU A 97 -17.15 -7.31 -9.33
N ASN A 98 -17.62 -7.87 -10.43
CA ASN A 98 -18.46 -7.19 -11.41
C ASN A 98 -17.81 -5.92 -11.97
N LEU A 99 -16.48 -5.95 -12.10
CA LEU A 99 -15.64 -4.87 -12.61
C LEU A 99 -14.81 -5.34 -13.80
N GLU A 100 -14.34 -4.42 -14.61
CA GLU A 100 -13.32 -4.66 -15.64
C GLU A 100 -11.91 -4.45 -15.09
N GLY A 101 -10.94 -5.17 -15.65
CA GLY A 101 -9.53 -4.97 -15.31
C GLY A 101 -9.02 -3.59 -15.67
N PHE A 102 -8.03 -3.09 -14.94
CA PHE A 102 -7.46 -1.78 -15.22
C PHE A 102 -6.86 -1.67 -16.62
N ASN A 103 -7.12 -0.56 -17.27
CA ASN A 103 -6.49 -0.22 -18.54
C ASN A 103 -5.03 0.25 -18.26
N GLU A 104 -4.04 -0.51 -18.77
CA GLU A 104 -2.62 -0.21 -18.55
C GLU A 104 -2.12 1.05 -19.32
N ARG A 105 -2.92 1.61 -20.23
CA ARG A 105 -2.57 2.85 -20.95
C ARG A 105 -3.10 4.10 -20.28
N THR A 106 -4.27 4.01 -19.63
CA THR A 106 -4.99 5.18 -19.11
C THR A 106 -5.14 5.18 -17.59
N GLN A 107 -5.06 4.02 -16.95
CA GLN A 107 -5.30 3.86 -15.51
C GLN A 107 -4.08 3.36 -14.74
N LEU A 108 -3.57 2.16 -15.06
CA LEU A 108 -2.46 1.54 -14.33
C LEU A 108 -1.13 1.79 -15.05
N HIS A 109 -0.49 2.90 -14.73
CA HIS A 109 0.83 3.26 -15.23
C HIS A 109 1.94 2.59 -14.43
N LYS A 110 3.18 2.74 -14.88
CA LYS A 110 4.35 2.08 -14.28
C LYS A 110 4.49 2.30 -12.77
N LEU A 111 4.19 3.49 -12.27
CA LEU A 111 4.35 3.92 -10.87
C LEU A 111 3.11 4.68 -10.35
N SER A 112 1.97 4.49 -10.97
CA SER A 112 0.72 5.08 -10.52
C SER A 112 -0.50 4.31 -11.02
N LEU A 113 -1.58 4.40 -10.26
CA LEU A 113 -2.93 4.00 -10.64
C LEU A 113 -3.82 5.23 -10.51
N THR A 114 -4.46 5.63 -11.59
CA THR A 114 -5.38 6.79 -11.61
C THR A 114 -6.75 6.30 -12.05
N LEU A 115 -7.75 6.57 -11.22
CA LEU A 115 -9.15 6.26 -11.48
C LEU A 115 -9.98 7.57 -11.43
N ASP A 116 -11.29 7.48 -11.52
CA ASP A 116 -12.16 8.65 -11.64
C ASP A 116 -12.18 9.52 -10.35
N TYR A 117 -12.10 8.91 -9.18
CA TYR A 117 -12.19 9.60 -7.89
C TYR A 117 -10.86 9.74 -7.16
N GLY A 118 -9.79 9.07 -7.61
CA GLY A 118 -8.53 9.15 -6.92
C GLY A 118 -7.34 8.50 -7.60
N GLN A 119 -6.23 8.46 -6.86
CA GLN A 119 -4.98 7.92 -7.39
C GLN A 119 -4.09 7.30 -6.33
N ALA A 120 -3.40 6.22 -6.71
CA ALA A 120 -2.23 5.71 -6.01
C ALA A 120 -0.97 6.08 -6.82
N PHE A 121 0.11 6.46 -6.15
CA PHE A 121 1.32 6.92 -6.84
C PHE A 121 2.57 6.75 -5.98
N ALA A 122 3.72 6.65 -6.66
CA ALA A 122 5.02 6.58 -6.02
C ALA A 122 5.54 7.99 -5.71
N LEU A 123 6.12 8.15 -4.52
CA LEU A 123 6.83 9.35 -4.07
C LEU A 123 8.23 8.99 -3.57
N ALA A 124 9.20 9.84 -3.86
CA ALA A 124 10.53 9.71 -3.26
C ALA A 124 10.50 10.13 -1.78
N SER A 125 11.19 9.39 -0.93
CA SER A 125 11.30 9.70 0.49
C SER A 125 12.14 10.94 0.81
N ASP A 126 12.89 11.46 -0.17
CA ASP A 126 13.66 12.70 -0.05
C ASP A 126 12.85 13.97 -0.38
N GLN A 127 11.56 13.84 -0.63
CA GLN A 127 10.64 14.93 -0.94
C GLN A 127 9.43 14.97 0.01
N PRO A 128 9.61 15.22 1.31
CA PRO A 128 8.53 15.20 2.32
C PRO A 128 7.39 16.17 1.98
N ALA A 129 7.70 17.32 1.39
CA ALA A 129 6.69 18.32 1.00
C ALA A 129 5.65 17.78 0.00
N LEU A 130 6.01 16.82 -0.87
CA LEU A 130 5.06 16.19 -1.77
C LEU A 130 4.12 15.23 -1.03
N LEU A 131 4.61 14.62 0.04
CA LEU A 131 3.80 13.75 0.89
C LEU A 131 2.81 14.57 1.73
N GLU A 132 3.26 15.70 2.28
CA GLU A 132 2.41 16.67 2.99
C GLU A 132 1.30 17.21 2.09
N GLY A 133 1.59 17.48 0.81
CA GLY A 133 0.61 17.92 -0.18
C GLY A 133 -0.39 16.85 -0.65
N ALA A 134 -0.25 15.61 -0.23
CA ALA A 134 -1.13 14.51 -0.61
C ALA A 134 -2.44 14.51 0.22
N HIS A 135 -3.26 15.55 0.08
CA HIS A 135 -4.57 15.61 0.75
C HIS A 135 -5.65 14.90 -0.06
N ALA A 136 -6.54 14.19 0.63
CA ALA A 136 -7.75 13.57 0.08
C ALA A 136 -8.75 13.31 1.22
N GLY A 137 -10.02 13.09 0.87
CA GLY A 137 -11.05 12.69 1.84
C GLY A 137 -10.72 11.35 2.52
N GLN A 138 -10.12 10.44 1.77
CA GLN A 138 -9.61 9.15 2.26
C GLN A 138 -8.16 8.98 1.83
N ILE A 139 -7.28 8.62 2.74
CA ILE A 139 -5.86 8.47 2.42
C ILE A 139 -5.24 7.23 3.07
N LEU A 140 -4.40 6.52 2.31
CA LEU A 140 -3.58 5.41 2.77
C LEU A 140 -2.11 5.68 2.46
N TYR A 141 -1.30 5.85 3.48
CA TYR A 141 0.16 5.93 3.34
C TYR A 141 0.79 4.54 3.36
N ILE A 142 1.66 4.25 2.39
CA ILE A 142 2.48 3.04 2.36
C ILE A 142 3.95 3.44 2.48
N PHE A 143 4.61 2.96 3.54
CA PHE A 143 6.05 3.14 3.79
C PHE A 143 6.73 1.78 3.66
N ASP A 144 7.40 1.53 2.53
CA ASP A 144 8.19 0.30 2.32
C ASP A 144 9.65 0.53 2.72
N GLU A 145 10.28 -0.48 3.35
CA GLU A 145 11.58 -0.38 4.01
C GLU A 145 11.67 0.81 4.99
N ALA A 146 10.62 0.98 5.79
CA ALA A 146 10.36 2.11 6.66
C ALA A 146 11.52 2.48 7.60
N LYS A 147 12.33 1.53 8.05
CA LYS A 147 13.51 1.77 8.91
C LYS A 147 14.57 2.69 8.29
N LEU A 148 14.57 2.80 6.95
CA LEU A 148 15.53 3.61 6.19
C LEU A 148 14.95 4.95 5.74
N ILE A 149 13.69 5.23 6.06
CA ILE A 149 13.00 6.48 5.73
C ILE A 149 13.28 7.50 6.83
N GLY A 150 13.63 8.71 6.45
CA GLY A 150 13.88 9.81 7.39
C GLY A 150 12.65 10.23 8.18
N GLY A 151 12.85 10.75 9.39
CA GLY A 151 11.77 11.23 10.27
C GLY A 151 10.87 12.26 9.62
N ASP A 152 11.44 13.21 8.88
CA ASP A 152 10.73 14.29 8.17
C ASP A 152 9.64 13.76 7.23
N THR A 153 9.85 12.57 6.64
CA THR A 153 8.85 11.92 5.76
C THR A 153 7.65 11.41 6.56
N PHE A 154 7.87 10.88 7.75
CA PHE A 154 6.78 10.48 8.65
C PHE A 154 6.04 11.68 9.21
N ASP A 155 6.77 12.73 9.60
CA ASP A 155 6.22 13.98 10.13
C ASP A 155 5.31 14.65 9.08
N ALA A 156 5.70 14.62 7.80
CA ALA A 156 4.90 15.12 6.70
C ALA A 156 3.54 14.38 6.53
N ALA A 157 3.50 13.08 6.84
CA ALA A 157 2.26 12.30 6.83
C ALA A 157 1.42 12.49 8.11
N GLU A 158 2.03 12.87 9.23
CA GLU A 158 1.38 12.90 10.54
C GLU A 158 0.22 13.92 10.61
N GLY A 159 0.32 15.02 9.87
CA GLY A 159 -0.76 16.00 9.74
C GLY A 159 -2.06 15.38 9.23
N ALA A 160 -1.99 14.55 8.21
CA ALA A 160 -3.15 13.83 7.68
C ALA A 160 -3.57 12.68 8.61
N LEU A 161 -2.60 11.99 9.23
CA LEU A 161 -2.87 10.91 10.18
C LEU A 161 -3.58 11.40 11.45
N SER A 162 -3.38 12.65 11.87
CA SER A 162 -4.03 13.24 13.04
C SER A 162 -5.54 13.46 12.83
N SER A 163 -6.03 13.55 11.59
CA SER A 163 -7.45 13.73 11.26
C SER A 163 -8.34 12.51 11.58
N GLY A 164 -7.74 11.35 11.90
CA GLY A 164 -8.45 10.14 12.30
C GLY A 164 -9.03 9.30 11.16
N SER A 165 -9.07 9.82 9.92
CA SER A 165 -9.58 9.11 8.73
C SER A 165 -8.47 8.46 7.90
N ALA A 166 -7.21 8.75 8.18
CA ALA A 166 -6.08 8.25 7.42
C ALA A 166 -5.62 6.86 7.88
N TYR A 167 -5.22 6.06 6.89
CA TYR A 167 -4.61 4.75 7.06
C TYR A 167 -3.09 4.84 6.86
N ALA A 168 -2.34 3.99 7.53
CA ALA A 168 -0.90 3.87 7.31
C ALA A 168 -0.42 2.44 7.45
N LEU A 169 0.40 2.00 6.50
CA LEU A 169 1.14 0.75 6.55
C LEU A 169 2.63 1.05 6.53
N MET A 170 3.33 0.59 7.55
CA MET A 170 4.79 0.64 7.62
C MET A 170 5.36 -0.78 7.54
N LEU A 171 6.25 -1.02 6.61
CA LEU A 171 6.85 -2.33 6.37
C LEU A 171 8.37 -2.22 6.46
N SER A 172 9.03 -3.09 7.21
CA SER A 172 10.48 -3.19 7.19
C SER A 172 11.00 -4.52 7.67
N THR A 173 12.27 -4.76 7.41
CA THR A 173 13.05 -5.77 8.13
C THR A 173 13.52 -5.23 9.48
N PRO A 174 13.88 -6.09 10.44
CA PRO A 174 14.53 -5.65 11.67
C PRO A 174 15.75 -4.75 11.39
N GLY A 175 15.96 -3.75 12.22
CA GLY A 175 17.06 -2.79 12.12
C GLY A 175 17.53 -2.36 13.49
N GLU A 176 18.30 -1.28 13.54
CA GLU A 176 18.75 -0.65 14.79
C GLU A 176 17.53 -0.23 15.63
N PRO A 177 17.64 -0.29 16.97
CA PRO A 177 16.55 0.11 17.88
C PRO A 177 16.46 1.64 18.00
N SER A 178 16.26 2.30 16.86
CA SER A 178 16.20 3.77 16.77
C SER A 178 15.37 4.21 15.57
N GLY A 179 14.87 5.45 15.63
CA GLY A 179 14.09 6.07 14.58
C GLY A 179 12.60 5.78 14.63
N ARG A 180 11.83 6.53 13.82
CA ARG A 180 10.36 6.53 13.87
C ARG A 180 9.73 5.14 13.69
N PHE A 181 10.26 4.33 12.80
CA PHE A 181 9.76 2.96 12.60
C PHE A 181 9.90 2.09 13.85
N TYR A 182 10.99 2.25 14.62
CA TYR A 182 11.19 1.51 15.86
C TYR A 182 10.25 2.02 16.98
N GLU A 183 10.04 3.33 17.07
CA GLU A 183 9.22 3.96 18.11
C GLU A 183 7.73 3.59 18.04
N VAL A 184 7.24 3.17 16.86
CA VAL A 184 5.84 2.78 16.62
C VAL A 184 5.60 1.26 16.68
N GLN A 185 6.60 0.48 17.07
CA GLN A 185 6.49 -0.97 17.29
C GLN A 185 6.06 -1.26 18.73
#